data_a852868d182e7782f6775716d009f942
#
_entry.id   a852868d182e7782f6775716d009f942
#
_cell.length_a   1.000
_cell.length_b   1.000
_cell.length_c   1.000
_cell.angle_alpha   90.00
_cell.angle_beta   90.00
_cell.angle_gamma   90.00
#
_symmetry.space_group_name_H-M   'P 1'
#
loop_
_entity.id
_entity.type
_entity.pdbx_description
1 polymer ?
#
loop_
_entity_poly.entity_id
_entity_poly.type
_entity_poly.pdbx_seq_one_letter_code
_entity_poly.pdbx_strand_id
1 'polypeptide(L)'
;GTLGPLLTEPRIQYVKGYYQRPIVEGGVLKEGGGGRVTELVARPLINLFFPDLSGFIQPLAGEYAGRRSLLEAIPFFTGYAVEIGHLIDIAERAGLDGLGQVDLERRVHRNQELEGLSRMSFVILQAVMKRLEERRRARLFAELGSTMKLPRFGDDHLSLEIIEIADHERPPMIRIPEYLERRGGTAAE
;
A
#
# COMPACT_ATOMS: atom_id res chain seq x y z
N GLY A 1 -18.85 2.74 -8.27
CA GLY A 1 -17.58 2.21 -7.75
C GLY A 1 -16.37 2.77 -8.49
N THR A 2 -15.20 2.19 -8.24
CA THR A 2 -13.89 2.70 -8.73
C THR A 2 -13.73 2.80 -10.24
N LEU A 3 -14.54 2.08 -11.03
CA LEU A 3 -14.50 2.14 -12.49
C LEU A 3 -15.14 3.41 -13.07
N GLY A 4 -16.11 4.01 -12.37
CA GLY A 4 -16.83 5.19 -12.87
C GLY A 4 -15.89 6.30 -13.37
N PRO A 5 -15.04 6.88 -12.52
CA PRO A 5 -14.15 7.96 -12.93
C PRO A 5 -13.18 7.59 -14.07
N LEU A 6 -12.74 6.32 -14.14
CA LEU A 6 -11.88 5.86 -15.24
C LEU A 6 -12.59 5.86 -16.60
N LEU A 7 -13.93 5.71 -16.61
CA LEU A 7 -14.72 5.67 -17.82
C LEU A 7 -15.17 7.07 -18.25
N THR A 8 -15.46 7.95 -17.29
CA THR A 8 -16.03 9.27 -17.54
C THR A 8 -14.98 10.37 -17.68
N GLU A 9 -13.83 10.22 -17.01
CA GLU A 9 -12.77 11.24 -16.96
C GLU A 9 -11.50 10.76 -17.67
N PRO A 10 -11.23 11.21 -18.90
CA PRO A 10 -10.07 10.72 -19.68
C PRO A 10 -8.71 10.93 -19.02
N ARG A 11 -8.55 11.95 -18.18
CA ARG A 11 -7.30 12.25 -17.44
C ARG A 11 -7.04 11.24 -16.34
N ILE A 12 -8.08 10.67 -15.73
CA ILE A 12 -7.95 9.75 -14.62
C ILE A 12 -7.39 8.41 -15.12
N GLN A 13 -6.31 7.99 -14.52
CA GLN A 13 -5.61 6.75 -14.82
C GLN A 13 -5.70 5.73 -13.69
N TYR A 14 -5.92 6.20 -12.45
CA TYR A 14 -6.04 5.36 -11.27
C TYR A 14 -7.06 5.94 -10.30
N VAL A 15 -7.90 5.09 -9.74
CA VAL A 15 -8.93 5.48 -8.77
C VAL A 15 -8.83 4.59 -7.56
N LYS A 16 -8.80 5.20 -6.39
CA LYS A 16 -8.78 4.52 -5.10
C LYS A 16 -10.12 4.69 -4.39
N GLY A 17 -10.67 3.58 -3.93
CA GLY A 17 -11.87 3.59 -3.12
C GLY A 17 -11.57 4.00 -1.67
N TYR A 18 -12.53 4.65 -1.03
CA TYR A 18 -12.55 4.82 0.41
C TYR A 18 -13.96 4.56 0.95
N TYR A 19 -14.08 4.27 2.23
CA TYR A 19 -15.36 3.99 2.87
C TYR A 19 -15.26 4.25 4.38
N GLN A 20 -16.40 4.48 5.00
CA GLN A 20 -16.48 4.54 6.45
C GLN A 20 -16.19 3.15 7.05
N ARG A 21 -15.31 3.10 8.04
CA ARG A 21 -14.82 1.85 8.67
C ARG A 21 -15.24 1.76 10.13
N PRO A 22 -16.51 1.57 10.44
CA PRO A 22 -16.90 1.24 11.78
C PRO A 22 -16.35 -0.12 12.19
N ILE A 23 -15.92 -0.25 13.45
CA ILE A 23 -15.53 -1.53 14.03
C ILE A 23 -16.57 -1.99 15.04
N VAL A 24 -16.74 -3.30 15.18
CA VAL A 24 -17.52 -3.89 16.25
C VAL A 24 -16.58 -4.31 17.37
N GLU A 25 -16.72 -3.72 18.54
CA GLU A 25 -15.96 -4.04 19.74
C GLU A 25 -16.92 -4.29 20.89
N GLY A 26 -16.86 -5.50 21.47
CA GLY A 26 -17.80 -5.90 22.54
C GLY A 26 -19.28 -5.85 22.15
N GLY A 27 -19.61 -6.07 20.86
CA GLY A 27 -21.00 -5.98 20.35
C GLY A 27 -21.49 -4.55 20.08
N VAL A 28 -20.66 -3.53 20.33
CA VAL A 28 -20.98 -2.12 20.07
C VAL A 28 -20.29 -1.64 18.80
N LEU A 29 -21.04 -0.98 17.93
CA LEU A 29 -20.51 -0.36 16.72
C LEU A 29 -19.83 0.96 17.11
N LYS A 30 -18.51 1.04 16.90
CA LYS A 30 -17.74 2.28 17.06
C LYS A 30 -17.44 2.87 15.69
N GLU A 31 -17.94 4.07 15.44
CA GLU A 31 -17.61 4.81 14.23
C GLU A 31 -16.14 5.26 14.26
N GLY A 32 -15.43 5.11 13.12
CA GLY A 32 -14.06 5.60 12.98
C GLY A 32 -12.96 4.74 13.61
N GLY A 33 -13.27 3.55 14.15
CA GLY A 33 -12.26 2.69 14.80
C GLY A 33 -11.35 1.89 13.85
N GLY A 34 -11.68 1.82 12.57
CA GLY A 34 -10.90 1.10 11.55
C GLY A 34 -9.74 1.94 10.98
N GLY A 35 -8.77 1.25 10.37
CA GLY A 35 -7.65 1.92 9.68
C GLY A 35 -6.49 2.34 10.57
N ARG A 36 -6.27 1.67 11.71
CA ARG A 36 -5.20 2.01 12.67
C ARG A 36 -3.82 2.12 12.03
N VAL A 37 -3.44 1.22 11.14
CA VAL A 37 -2.15 1.30 10.41
C VAL A 37 -2.14 2.49 9.45
N THR A 38 -3.29 2.83 8.85
CA THR A 38 -3.39 4.05 8.03
C THR A 38 -3.07 5.28 8.87
N GLU A 39 -3.70 5.44 10.02
CA GLU A 39 -3.57 6.65 10.84
C GLU A 39 -2.23 6.72 11.60
N LEU A 40 -1.70 5.57 12.05
CA LEU A 40 -0.50 5.52 12.89
C LEU A 40 0.80 5.40 12.08
N VAL A 41 0.74 4.92 10.83
CA VAL A 41 1.94 4.66 10.03
C VAL A 41 1.86 5.33 8.66
N ALA A 42 0.89 4.95 7.81
CA ALA A 42 0.88 5.41 6.43
C ALA A 42 0.64 6.92 6.31
N ARG A 43 -0.30 7.47 7.05
CA ARG A 43 -0.62 8.90 7.03
C ARG A 43 0.55 9.78 7.50
N PRO A 44 1.23 9.50 8.64
CA PRO A 44 2.44 10.22 9.02
C PRO A 44 3.54 10.14 7.97
N LEU A 45 3.82 8.96 7.40
CA LEU A 45 4.85 8.79 6.37
C LEU A 45 4.52 9.58 5.09
N ILE A 46 3.25 9.53 4.65
CA ILE A 46 2.80 10.29 3.48
C ILE A 46 2.98 11.79 3.74
N ASN A 47 2.54 12.31 4.88
CA ASN A 47 2.67 13.72 5.19
C ASN A 47 4.12 14.18 5.30
N LEU A 48 5.02 13.33 5.80
CA LEU A 48 6.44 13.66 5.93
C LEU A 48 7.19 13.62 4.60
N PHE A 49 6.91 12.63 3.76
CA PHE A 49 7.75 12.34 2.60
C PHE A 49 7.07 12.52 1.24
N PHE A 50 5.74 12.47 1.21
CA PHE A 50 4.92 12.58 0.00
C PHE A 50 3.70 13.49 0.24
N PRO A 51 3.91 14.76 0.66
CA PRO A 51 2.82 15.63 1.12
C PRO A 51 1.71 15.84 0.07
N ASP A 52 2.02 15.76 -1.20
CA ASP A 52 1.05 15.84 -2.29
C ASP A 52 0.00 14.70 -2.25
N LEU A 53 0.33 13.59 -1.60
CA LEU A 53 -0.57 12.45 -1.41
C LEU A 53 -1.38 12.52 -0.11
N SER A 54 -1.17 13.54 0.72
CA SER A 54 -1.83 13.66 2.03
C SER A 54 -3.35 13.74 1.96
N GLY A 55 -3.89 14.17 0.80
CA GLY A 55 -5.32 14.23 0.52
C GLY A 55 -6.00 12.86 0.30
N PHE A 56 -5.24 11.75 0.26
CA PHE A 56 -5.86 10.44 0.15
C PHE A 56 -6.49 10.01 1.48
N ILE A 57 -7.82 9.78 1.43
CA ILE A 57 -8.63 9.44 2.61
C ILE A 57 -8.21 8.07 3.15
N GLN A 58 -8.04 7.09 2.28
CA GLN A 58 -7.61 5.73 2.66
C GLN A 58 -6.47 5.24 1.76
N PRO A 59 -5.23 5.68 2.00
CA PRO A 59 -4.07 5.32 1.16
C PRO A 59 -3.80 3.81 1.12
N LEU A 60 -4.19 3.07 2.14
CA LEU A 60 -4.04 1.61 2.23
C LEU A 60 -5.31 0.83 1.84
N ALA A 61 -6.31 1.46 1.21
CA ALA A 61 -7.48 0.71 0.74
C ALA A 61 -7.09 -0.21 -0.43
N GLY A 62 -7.50 -1.47 -0.37
CA GLY A 62 -7.28 -2.46 -1.43
C GLY A 62 -8.29 -2.37 -2.58
N GLU A 63 -9.32 -1.55 -2.43
CA GLU A 63 -10.29 -1.29 -3.48
C GLU A 63 -9.78 -0.18 -4.41
N TYR A 64 -9.24 -0.58 -5.52
CA TYR A 64 -8.75 0.34 -6.54
C TYR A 64 -8.99 -0.17 -7.96
N ALA A 65 -8.93 0.71 -8.91
CA ALA A 65 -8.92 0.41 -10.33
C ALA A 65 -7.93 1.33 -11.05
N GLY A 66 -7.35 0.84 -12.13
CA GLY A 66 -6.39 1.62 -12.92
C GLY A 66 -6.41 1.21 -14.38
N ARG A 67 -5.96 2.12 -15.25
CA ARG A 67 -5.76 1.79 -16.66
C ARG A 67 -4.68 0.73 -16.78
N ARG A 68 -4.95 -0.26 -17.62
CA ARG A 68 -4.07 -1.40 -17.81
C ARG A 68 -2.63 -0.96 -18.17
N SER A 69 -2.49 0.00 -19.08
CA SER A 69 -1.18 0.50 -19.51
C SER A 69 -0.37 1.11 -18.37
N LEU A 70 -1.02 1.75 -17.39
CA LEU A 70 -0.37 2.29 -16.20
C LEU A 70 0.05 1.15 -15.26
N LEU A 71 -0.87 0.23 -14.95
CA LEU A 71 -0.61 -0.85 -14.00
C LEU A 71 0.48 -1.82 -14.51
N GLU A 72 0.54 -2.07 -15.81
CA GLU A 72 1.59 -2.90 -16.40
C GLU A 72 2.99 -2.27 -16.33
N ALA A 73 3.06 -0.95 -16.19
CA ALA A 73 4.29 -0.18 -16.22
C ALA A 73 4.89 0.12 -14.84
N ILE A 74 4.23 -0.29 -13.77
CA ILE A 74 4.70 -0.11 -12.39
C ILE A 74 5.04 -1.45 -11.73
N PRO A 75 5.97 -1.47 -10.76
CA PRO A 75 6.26 -2.68 -10.00
C PRO A 75 5.15 -2.98 -8.97
N PHE A 76 5.06 -4.24 -8.56
CA PHE A 76 4.05 -4.70 -7.60
C PHE A 76 4.72 -5.37 -6.39
N PHE A 77 4.47 -4.86 -5.21
CA PHE A 77 4.73 -5.59 -3.99
C PHE A 77 3.74 -6.75 -3.82
N THR A 78 4.14 -7.81 -3.15
CA THR A 78 3.34 -9.04 -3.02
C THR A 78 2.42 -9.07 -1.80
N GLY A 79 2.58 -8.19 -0.85
CA GLY A 79 1.85 -8.21 0.42
C GLY A 79 1.23 -6.87 0.77
N TYR A 80 1.29 -6.51 2.05
CA TYR A 80 0.67 -5.29 2.59
C TYR A 80 1.30 -3.98 2.12
N ALA A 81 2.42 -4.05 1.39
CA ALA A 81 3.08 -2.88 0.82
C ALA A 81 2.51 -2.46 -0.53
N VAL A 82 1.68 -3.30 -1.17
CA VAL A 82 1.19 -3.04 -2.54
C VAL A 82 0.43 -1.72 -2.66
N GLU A 83 -0.44 -1.40 -1.71
CA GLU A 83 -1.28 -0.20 -1.79
C GLU A 83 -0.47 1.09 -1.67
N ILE A 84 0.49 1.14 -0.73
CA ILE A 84 1.34 2.32 -0.55
C ILE A 84 2.35 2.46 -1.68
N GLY A 85 2.93 1.35 -2.13
CA GLY A 85 3.83 1.31 -3.28
C GLY A 85 3.16 1.83 -4.54
N HIS A 86 1.98 1.31 -4.87
CA HIS A 86 1.18 1.78 -6.00
C HIS A 86 0.89 3.29 -5.91
N LEU A 87 0.45 3.77 -4.76
CA LEU A 87 0.09 5.16 -4.60
C LEU A 87 1.28 6.08 -4.90
N ILE A 88 2.46 5.73 -4.39
CA ILE A 88 3.69 6.49 -4.61
C ILE A 88 4.14 6.40 -6.07
N ASP A 89 4.19 5.20 -6.65
CA ASP A 89 4.69 4.98 -8.01
C ASP A 89 3.76 5.55 -9.07
N ILE A 90 2.45 5.47 -8.84
CA ILE A 90 1.44 6.01 -9.76
C ILE A 90 1.42 7.54 -9.72
N ALA A 91 1.51 8.14 -8.54
CA ALA A 91 1.56 9.59 -8.42
C ALA A 91 2.75 10.19 -9.16
N GLU A 92 3.90 9.53 -9.10
CA GLU A 92 5.09 9.97 -9.84
C GLU A 92 4.92 9.83 -11.35
N ARG A 93 4.26 8.78 -11.81
CA ARG A 93 4.13 8.47 -13.22
C ARG A 93 2.97 9.20 -13.91
N ALA A 94 1.83 9.29 -13.26
CA ALA A 94 0.60 9.84 -13.80
C ALA A 94 0.32 11.29 -13.33
N GLY A 95 1.06 11.77 -12.33
CA GLY A 95 0.75 13.02 -11.66
C GLY A 95 -0.51 12.94 -10.80
N LEU A 96 -0.74 13.94 -9.97
CA LEU A 96 -1.93 14.01 -9.11
C LEU A 96 -3.23 14.10 -9.92
N ASP A 97 -3.20 14.78 -11.05
CA ASP A 97 -4.35 14.94 -11.95
C ASP A 97 -4.81 13.61 -12.57
N GLY A 98 -3.92 12.61 -12.58
CA GLY A 98 -4.23 11.24 -13.03
C GLY A 98 -4.86 10.35 -11.96
N LEU A 99 -5.01 10.85 -10.73
CA LEU A 99 -5.47 10.10 -9.56
C LEU A 99 -6.87 10.56 -9.14
N GLY A 100 -7.73 9.60 -8.82
CA GLY A 100 -9.06 9.88 -8.30
C GLY A 100 -9.34 9.09 -7.02
N GLN A 101 -10.36 9.55 -6.30
CA GLN A 101 -10.91 8.85 -5.15
C GLN A 101 -12.42 8.72 -5.30
N VAL A 102 -13.00 7.63 -4.81
CA VAL A 102 -14.43 7.40 -4.84
C VAL A 102 -14.91 6.86 -3.50
N ASP A 103 -16.01 7.42 -3.02
CA ASP A 103 -16.70 6.92 -1.84
C ASP A 103 -17.42 5.61 -2.18
N LEU A 104 -17.10 4.57 -1.43
CA LEU A 104 -17.72 3.24 -1.50
C LEU A 104 -18.69 3.03 -0.33
N GLU A 105 -19.11 4.11 0.32
CA GLU A 105 -20.07 4.17 1.41
C GLU A 105 -19.55 3.53 2.71
N ARG A 106 -20.05 2.40 3.10
CA ARG A 106 -19.77 1.80 4.41
C ARG A 106 -19.37 0.34 4.28
N ARG A 107 -18.29 -0.03 4.99
CA ARG A 107 -17.87 -1.42 5.12
C ARG A 107 -17.51 -1.74 6.56
N VAL A 108 -18.19 -2.72 7.13
CA VAL A 108 -17.88 -3.20 8.48
C VAL A 108 -16.67 -4.13 8.42
N HIS A 109 -15.67 -3.83 9.21
CA HIS A 109 -14.45 -4.63 9.32
C HIS A 109 -14.39 -5.40 10.64
N ARG A 110 -13.79 -6.57 10.58
CA ARG A 110 -13.35 -7.27 11.81
C ARG A 110 -12.11 -6.55 12.35
N ASN A 111 -12.06 -6.44 13.66
CA ASN A 111 -10.89 -5.91 14.35
C ASN A 111 -9.72 -6.89 14.16
N GLN A 112 -8.56 -6.38 13.73
CA GLN A 112 -7.35 -7.17 13.58
C GLN A 112 -6.50 -7.05 14.85
N GLU A 113 -5.88 -8.14 15.28
CA GLU A 113 -5.00 -8.18 16.43
C GLU A 113 -3.78 -7.24 16.23
N LEU A 114 -3.27 -6.70 17.34
CA LEU A 114 -2.17 -5.74 17.33
C LEU A 114 -0.92 -6.29 16.62
N GLU A 115 -0.65 -7.58 16.79
CA GLU A 115 0.49 -8.23 16.15
C GLU A 115 0.37 -8.21 14.62
N GLY A 116 -0.81 -8.50 14.07
CA GLY A 116 -1.05 -8.43 12.63
C GLY A 116 -0.86 -7.01 12.10
N LEU A 117 -1.32 -6.00 12.85
CA LEU A 117 -1.11 -4.59 12.50
C LEU A 117 0.37 -4.19 12.56
N SER A 118 1.12 -4.74 13.52
CA SER A 118 2.55 -4.50 13.65
C SER A 118 3.34 -5.06 12.46
N ARG A 119 3.01 -6.27 12.02
CA ARG A 119 3.59 -6.86 10.79
C ARG A 119 3.27 -6.05 9.54
N MET A 120 2.01 -5.61 9.39
CA MET A 120 1.62 -4.70 8.29
C MET A 120 2.41 -3.41 8.32
N SER A 121 2.56 -2.81 9.49
CA SER A 121 3.32 -1.57 9.67
C SER A 121 4.78 -1.72 9.25
N PHE A 122 5.39 -2.86 9.59
CA PHE A 122 6.78 -3.16 9.26
C PHE A 122 7.01 -3.17 7.74
N VAL A 123 6.19 -3.89 6.96
CA VAL A 123 6.36 -3.95 5.50
C VAL A 123 6.03 -2.62 4.81
N ILE A 124 5.09 -1.85 5.36
CA ILE A 124 4.79 -0.50 4.85
C ILE A 124 5.97 0.43 5.03
N LEU A 125 6.62 0.39 6.21
CA LEU A 125 7.84 1.15 6.49
C LEU A 125 8.96 0.76 5.52
N GLN A 126 9.21 -0.55 5.33
CA GLN A 126 10.20 -1.04 4.38
C GLN A 126 9.94 -0.50 2.96
N ALA A 127 8.69 -0.58 2.47
CA ALA A 127 8.33 -0.11 1.14
C ALA A 127 8.55 1.40 0.97
N VAL A 128 8.15 2.19 1.95
CA VAL A 128 8.35 3.65 1.92
C VAL A 128 9.83 3.99 1.93
N MET A 129 10.62 3.37 2.82
CA MET A 129 12.07 3.60 2.89
C MET A 129 12.77 3.21 1.59
N LYS A 130 12.39 2.09 0.99
CA LYS A 130 12.89 1.67 -0.32
C LYS A 130 12.60 2.72 -1.39
N ARG A 131 11.37 3.23 -1.45
CA ARG A 131 11.00 4.28 -2.42
C ARG A 131 11.73 5.59 -2.20
N LEU A 132 12.00 5.96 -0.96
CA LEU A 132 12.80 7.15 -0.64
C LEU A 132 14.25 7.01 -1.11
N GLU A 133 14.85 5.84 -0.91
CA GLU A 133 16.22 5.55 -1.34
C GLU A 133 16.34 5.53 -2.87
N GLU A 134 15.46 4.81 -3.57
CA GLU A 134 15.40 4.73 -5.04
C GLU A 134 15.27 6.13 -5.66
N ARG A 135 14.53 7.03 -5.02
CA ARG A 135 14.33 8.42 -5.46
C ARG A 135 15.39 9.38 -4.95
N ARG A 136 16.42 8.88 -4.29
CA ARG A 136 17.52 9.68 -3.69
C ARG A 136 17.03 10.75 -2.71
N ARG A 137 15.85 10.55 -2.11
CA ARG A 137 15.31 11.43 -1.06
C ARG A 137 15.82 11.07 0.34
N ALA A 138 16.30 9.85 0.51
CA ALA A 138 17.01 9.38 1.68
C ALA A 138 18.17 8.49 1.26
N ARG A 139 19.19 8.39 2.11
CA ARG A 139 20.31 7.45 1.93
C ARG A 139 20.33 6.51 3.12
N LEU A 140 20.17 5.23 2.84
CA LEU A 140 20.35 4.19 3.83
C LEU A 140 21.81 3.76 3.83
N PHE A 141 22.41 3.63 5.01
CA PHE A 141 23.81 3.19 5.17
C PHE A 141 23.94 1.68 5.35
N ALA A 142 22.80 0.99 5.51
CA ALA A 142 22.71 -0.45 5.58
C ALA A 142 21.44 -0.92 4.91
N GLU A 143 21.40 -2.17 4.48
CA GLU A 143 20.19 -2.80 3.96
C GLU A 143 19.08 -2.82 5.03
N LEU A 144 17.84 -2.67 4.57
CA LEU A 144 16.69 -2.81 5.45
C LEU A 144 16.57 -4.24 5.96
N GLY A 145 16.42 -4.40 7.26
CA GLY A 145 16.20 -5.71 7.86
C GLY A 145 14.88 -6.32 7.39
N SER A 146 14.90 -7.63 7.15
CA SER A 146 13.71 -8.44 6.83
C SER A 146 13.13 -9.15 8.05
N THR A 147 13.81 -9.08 9.19
CA THR A 147 13.41 -9.78 10.40
C THR A 147 12.79 -8.85 11.44
N MET A 148 11.65 -9.25 11.97
CA MET A 148 10.98 -8.58 13.08
C MET A 148 11.13 -9.43 14.35
N LYS A 149 11.59 -8.81 15.44
CA LYS A 149 11.75 -9.46 16.73
C LYS A 149 10.62 -9.04 17.67
N LEU A 150 9.85 -10.00 18.15
CA LEU A 150 8.71 -9.77 19.04
C LEU A 150 8.99 -10.39 20.42
N PRO A 151 9.07 -9.57 21.49
CA PRO A 151 9.09 -10.10 22.84
C PRO A 151 7.78 -10.85 23.15
N ARG A 152 7.90 -12.04 23.71
CA ARG A 152 6.80 -12.88 24.16
C ARG A 152 6.92 -13.11 25.66
N PHE A 153 5.86 -12.78 26.37
CA PHE A 153 5.77 -13.01 27.81
C PHE A 153 5.06 -14.36 28.00
N GLY A 154 5.82 -15.37 28.44
CA GLY A 154 5.28 -16.63 28.94
C GLY A 154 5.04 -16.55 30.45
N ASP A 155 4.49 -17.63 31.03
CA ASP A 155 4.15 -17.65 32.46
C ASP A 155 5.37 -17.45 33.37
N ASP A 156 6.56 -17.98 33.00
CA ASP A 156 7.77 -17.92 33.80
C ASP A 156 9.00 -17.34 33.10
N HIS A 157 8.91 -16.95 31.82
CA HIS A 157 10.06 -16.46 31.07
C HIS A 157 9.69 -15.49 29.95
N LEU A 158 10.63 -14.60 29.65
CA LEU A 158 10.62 -13.76 28.46
C LEU A 158 11.36 -14.48 27.33
N SER A 159 10.72 -14.60 26.19
CA SER A 159 11.33 -15.13 24.96
C SER A 159 11.28 -14.10 23.84
N LEU A 160 12.09 -14.30 22.81
CA LEU A 160 12.11 -13.46 21.62
C LEU A 160 11.72 -14.31 20.40
N GLU A 161 10.55 -14.05 19.88
CA GLU A 161 10.14 -14.64 18.60
C GLU A 161 10.77 -13.84 17.46
N ILE A 162 11.40 -14.53 16.52
CA ILE A 162 12.02 -13.93 15.33
C ILE A 162 11.16 -14.35 14.13
N ILE A 163 10.62 -13.36 13.44
CA ILE A 163 9.75 -13.57 12.30
C ILE A 163 10.41 -12.93 11.08
N GLU A 164 10.58 -13.70 10.02
CA GLU A 164 10.97 -13.13 8.74
C GLU A 164 9.76 -12.52 8.05
N ILE A 165 9.86 -11.23 7.74
CA ILE A 165 8.80 -10.44 7.12
C ILE A 165 9.45 -9.64 5.99
N ALA A 166 9.20 -10.08 4.77
CA ALA A 166 9.64 -9.35 3.59
C ALA A 166 8.58 -9.48 2.50
N ASP A 167 8.12 -8.36 2.00
CA ASP A 167 7.34 -8.34 0.78
C ASP A 167 8.29 -8.32 -0.42
N HIS A 168 8.04 -9.21 -1.36
CA HIS A 168 8.80 -9.22 -2.61
C HIS A 168 8.22 -8.20 -3.59
N GLU A 169 9.08 -7.45 -4.21
CA GLU A 169 8.69 -6.58 -5.30
C GLU A 169 8.86 -7.30 -6.63
N ARG A 170 7.77 -7.35 -7.40
CA ARG A 170 7.77 -7.89 -8.75
C ARG A 170 8.03 -6.77 -9.76
N PRO A 171 8.83 -7.01 -10.78
CA PRO A 171 9.09 -6.01 -11.81
C PRO A 171 7.80 -5.63 -12.56
N PRO A 172 7.77 -4.47 -13.20
CA PRO A 172 6.68 -4.10 -14.11
C PRO A 172 6.41 -5.20 -15.13
N MET A 173 5.16 -5.48 -15.41
CA MET A 173 4.76 -6.56 -16.32
C MET A 173 5.32 -6.39 -17.72
N ILE A 174 5.48 -5.14 -18.19
CA ILE A 174 6.12 -4.83 -19.47
C ILE A 174 7.62 -5.17 -19.54
N ARG A 175 8.23 -5.61 -18.44
CA ARG A 175 9.61 -6.10 -18.37
C ARG A 175 9.72 -7.62 -18.29
N ILE A 176 8.59 -8.34 -18.31
CA ILE A 176 8.52 -9.80 -18.21
C ILE A 176 8.38 -10.36 -19.62
N PRO A 177 9.39 -11.09 -20.17
CA PRO A 177 9.38 -11.60 -21.55
C PRO A 177 8.14 -12.44 -21.85
N GLU A 178 7.78 -13.37 -21.00
CA GLU A 178 6.63 -14.27 -21.19
C GLU A 178 5.30 -13.51 -21.24
N TYR A 179 5.20 -12.38 -20.56
CA TYR A 179 4.04 -11.51 -20.63
C TYR A 179 3.96 -10.77 -21.96
N LEU A 180 5.08 -10.27 -22.46
CA LEU A 180 5.18 -9.57 -23.75
C LEU A 180 4.87 -10.51 -24.92
N GLU A 181 5.39 -11.73 -24.91
CA GLU A 181 5.10 -12.75 -25.91
C GLU A 181 3.60 -13.02 -26.02
N ARG A 182 2.91 -13.23 -24.89
CA ARG A 182 1.45 -13.45 -24.85
C ARG A 182 0.64 -12.26 -25.35
N ARG A 183 1.19 -11.07 -25.25
CA ARG A 183 0.55 -9.83 -25.68
C ARG A 183 0.78 -9.50 -27.15
N GLY A 184 1.64 -10.23 -27.85
CA GLY A 184 2.00 -9.99 -29.25
C GLY A 184 2.92 -8.78 -29.45
N GLY A 185 3.72 -8.43 -28.45
CA GLY A 185 4.67 -7.32 -28.49
C GLY A 185 6.12 -7.80 -28.42
N THR A 186 6.99 -7.19 -29.22
CA THR A 186 8.43 -7.29 -29.06
C THR A 186 8.87 -6.57 -27.80
N ALA A 187 9.83 -7.15 -27.07
CA ALA A 187 10.44 -6.53 -25.91
C ALA A 187 10.97 -5.13 -26.30
N ALA A 188 10.56 -4.11 -25.57
CA ALA A 188 11.22 -2.81 -25.66
C ALA A 188 12.55 -2.92 -24.91
N GLU A 189 13.65 -2.76 -25.61
CA GLU A 189 15.00 -2.63 -25.08
C GLU A 189 15.13 -1.41 -24.15
#